data_595685e5794b0468c9d288cc25522424
#
_entry.id   595685e5794b0468c9d288cc25522424
#
_cell.length_a   1.000
_cell.length_b   1.000
_cell.length_c   1.000
_cell.angle_alpha   90.00
_cell.angle_beta   90.00
_cell.angle_gamma   90.00
#
_symmetry.space_group_name_H-M   'P 1'
#
loop_
_entity.id
_entity.type
_entity.pdbx_description
1 polymer ?
#
loop_
_entity_poly.entity_id
_entity_poly.type
_entity_poly.pdbx_seq_one_letter_code
_entity_poly.pdbx_strand_id
1 'polypeptide(L)'
;MSEALKERKEMDPQYQWDLTKMYASDAEWEKAFAAIDPKIEALAAWEGKLNNAASIREFYDAEIGVFRELENLAVYTSLRLSEDTRADDAQSMDARATAKYVKAVGTIAYAQPEILALPQETLDAIMDDEQVAPYRFALEDLLRAKPHTLTAPEEKLLAAFGEAFGTPKNVADNLEDADMVFDSVKDGEGNDVELTASNYILLQTSNDRALRKNAFESYYKSFRQHINTLAASYSGAVKTAAAEASVRHYESSRAMSMAGENVPGQVYDNLVATVRKHLPDMYRYVALRKRILGVDELHYYDVYAPLTKGVSAHYTYDQAKQMVLDAVAPLGEEYGTIVRKGFAERWIDVFPNKGKSGGAYSGGSYDSNPYIMCNFTGTLDSVSTIAHEMGHSMHSWFSRHTQPAQYADYTLFVAEVASTVNENLLIEHLLAEKNQDPATRLALLNQYLENFKGTVYRQTMFAEFERDAHAMAERGEALNPAALNNLYKKLIVDYFGPELVVDDEVQYEWARIPHFYRPFYVYKYATGYSTAVALSEGILKNGEPAVKKYLEFLHMGGSAYPLDELRHAGVDLTTPAPVDAALDKFGRILDEAEACVAQLEAAK
;
A
#
# COMPACT_ATOMS: atom_id res chain seq x y z
N MET A 1 18.00 -18.00 22.46
CA MET A 1 18.27 -18.70 21.18
C MET A 1 16.93 -18.80 20.48
N SER A 2 16.76 -18.15 19.32
CA SER A 2 15.56 -18.32 18.51
C SER A 2 15.43 -19.80 18.14
N GLU A 3 14.26 -20.39 18.36
CA GLU A 3 13.96 -21.74 17.88
C GLU A 3 14.17 -21.77 16.36
N ALA A 4 14.83 -22.82 15.85
CA ALA A 4 15.03 -22.94 14.41
C ALA A 4 13.67 -23.06 13.71
N LEU A 5 13.48 -22.33 12.58
CA LEU A 5 12.25 -22.41 11.83
C LEU A 5 11.96 -23.85 11.37
N LYS A 6 10.73 -24.28 11.51
CA LYS A 6 10.23 -25.59 11.06
C LYS A 6 10.08 -25.64 9.55
N GLU A 7 10.17 -26.83 8.99
CA GLU A 7 9.75 -27.06 7.60
C GLU A 7 8.22 -26.97 7.47
N ARG A 8 7.70 -26.59 6.29
CA ARG A 8 6.24 -26.47 6.04
C ARG A 8 5.44 -27.69 6.52
N LYS A 9 5.92 -28.89 6.23
CA LYS A 9 5.27 -30.16 6.61
C LYS A 9 5.22 -30.45 8.12
N GLU A 10 6.00 -29.72 8.92
CA GLU A 10 6.07 -29.84 10.39
C GLU A 10 5.14 -28.83 11.09
N MET A 11 4.53 -27.93 10.32
CA MET A 11 3.60 -26.94 10.84
C MET A 11 2.26 -27.59 11.17
N ASP A 12 1.67 -27.20 12.31
CA ASP A 12 0.35 -27.69 12.69
C ASP A 12 -0.71 -27.20 11.70
N PRO A 13 -1.52 -28.12 11.10
CA PRO A 13 -2.53 -27.74 10.11
C PRO A 13 -3.59 -26.76 10.61
N GLN A 14 -3.84 -26.66 11.92
CA GLN A 14 -4.80 -25.70 12.46
C GLN A 14 -4.37 -24.23 12.26
N TYR A 15 -3.08 -23.99 12.05
CA TYR A 15 -2.49 -22.66 11.81
C TYR A 15 -2.11 -22.43 10.36
N GLN A 16 -2.54 -23.30 9.47
CA GLN A 16 -2.37 -23.17 8.04
C GLN A 16 -3.72 -22.81 7.42
N TRP A 17 -3.71 -21.99 6.36
CA TRP A 17 -4.91 -21.73 5.58
C TRP A 17 -5.46 -22.99 4.89
N ASP A 18 -6.75 -22.99 4.54
CA ASP A 18 -7.41 -24.13 3.89
C ASP A 18 -7.65 -23.86 2.41
N LEU A 19 -6.67 -24.14 1.58
CA LEU A 19 -6.77 -23.96 0.12
C LEU A 19 -7.62 -25.04 -0.56
N THR A 20 -8.03 -26.09 0.14
CA THR A 20 -8.90 -27.15 -0.44
C THR A 20 -10.29 -26.61 -0.83
N LYS A 21 -10.66 -25.42 -0.34
CA LYS A 21 -11.87 -24.69 -0.75
C LYS A 21 -11.77 -24.10 -2.15
N MET A 22 -10.54 -23.85 -2.67
CA MET A 22 -10.32 -23.44 -4.05
C MET A 22 -10.21 -24.65 -4.98
N TYR A 23 -9.24 -25.50 -4.70
CA TYR A 23 -9.05 -26.79 -5.39
C TYR A 23 -8.77 -27.87 -4.37
N ALA A 24 -9.48 -29.00 -4.47
CA ALA A 24 -9.32 -30.11 -3.53
C ALA A 24 -7.90 -30.69 -3.53
N SER A 25 -7.16 -30.51 -4.64
CA SER A 25 -5.76 -30.93 -4.80
C SER A 25 -5.13 -30.24 -6.03
N ASP A 26 -3.81 -30.28 -6.12
CA ASP A 26 -3.08 -29.85 -7.31
C ASP A 26 -3.55 -30.59 -8.58
N ALA A 27 -3.98 -31.85 -8.47
CA ALA A 27 -4.53 -32.60 -9.60
C ALA A 27 -5.88 -32.03 -10.11
N GLU A 28 -6.71 -31.49 -9.25
CA GLU A 28 -7.93 -30.79 -9.68
C GLU A 28 -7.60 -29.44 -10.31
N TRP A 29 -6.61 -28.73 -9.79
CA TRP A 29 -6.09 -27.53 -10.42
C TRP A 29 -5.56 -27.81 -11.83
N GLU A 30 -4.75 -28.88 -12.02
CA GLU A 30 -4.24 -29.28 -13.35
C GLU A 30 -5.36 -29.53 -14.37
N LYS A 31 -6.47 -30.13 -13.95
CA LYS A 31 -7.65 -30.32 -14.81
C LYS A 31 -8.25 -28.98 -15.25
N ALA A 32 -8.45 -28.07 -14.29
CA ALA A 32 -8.98 -26.75 -14.58
C ALA A 32 -8.03 -25.94 -15.48
N PHE A 33 -6.71 -26.00 -15.19
CA PHE A 33 -5.67 -25.35 -15.96
C PHE A 33 -5.63 -25.84 -17.42
N ALA A 34 -5.84 -27.13 -17.68
CA ALA A 34 -5.89 -27.67 -19.03
C ALA A 34 -7.20 -27.29 -19.76
N ALA A 35 -8.30 -27.10 -19.04
CA ALA A 35 -9.61 -26.83 -19.61
C ALA A 35 -9.81 -25.39 -20.10
N ILE A 36 -8.96 -24.42 -19.64
CA ILE A 36 -9.18 -23.01 -19.91
C ILE A 36 -8.72 -22.55 -21.31
N ASP A 37 -7.74 -23.24 -21.94
CA ASP A 37 -7.14 -22.82 -23.22
C ASP A 37 -8.17 -22.59 -24.35
N PRO A 38 -9.13 -23.49 -24.61
CA PRO A 38 -10.13 -23.24 -25.65
C PRO A 38 -11.01 -22.01 -25.37
N LYS A 39 -11.24 -21.67 -24.08
CA LYS A 39 -12.01 -20.49 -23.70
C LYS A 39 -11.24 -19.20 -23.98
N ILE A 40 -9.93 -19.18 -23.69
CA ILE A 40 -9.05 -18.06 -24.03
C ILE A 40 -9.04 -17.85 -25.55
N GLU A 41 -8.84 -18.92 -26.33
CA GLU A 41 -8.78 -18.85 -27.80
C GLU A 41 -10.11 -18.36 -28.40
N ALA A 42 -11.24 -18.69 -27.79
CA ALA A 42 -12.56 -18.22 -28.23
C ALA A 42 -12.72 -16.69 -28.13
N LEU A 43 -12.01 -16.01 -27.21
CA LEU A 43 -12.06 -14.56 -27.08
C LEU A 43 -11.52 -13.85 -28.32
N ALA A 44 -10.57 -14.42 -29.03
CA ALA A 44 -10.05 -13.84 -30.28
C ALA A 44 -11.09 -13.73 -31.40
N ALA A 45 -12.18 -14.54 -31.32
CA ALA A 45 -13.23 -14.52 -32.33
C ALA A 45 -14.09 -13.25 -32.33
N TRP A 46 -13.95 -12.38 -31.32
CA TRP A 46 -14.65 -11.11 -31.21
C TRP A 46 -13.94 -9.94 -31.91
N GLU A 47 -12.68 -10.10 -32.31
CA GLU A 47 -11.91 -9.09 -33.02
C GLU A 47 -12.66 -8.65 -34.30
N GLY A 48 -12.80 -7.33 -34.47
CA GLY A 48 -13.54 -6.70 -35.57
C GLY A 48 -15.07 -6.74 -35.44
N LYS A 49 -15.62 -7.15 -34.27
CA LYS A 49 -17.06 -7.29 -34.06
C LYS A 49 -17.64 -6.40 -32.98
N LEU A 50 -16.80 -5.67 -32.23
CA LEU A 50 -17.21 -4.84 -31.08
C LEU A 50 -17.76 -3.48 -31.52
N ASN A 51 -18.85 -3.48 -32.30
CA ASN A 51 -19.38 -2.29 -32.95
C ASN A 51 -20.84 -1.96 -32.58
N ASN A 52 -21.43 -2.64 -31.64
CA ASN A 52 -22.77 -2.39 -31.13
C ASN A 52 -22.93 -2.92 -29.69
N ALA A 53 -23.99 -2.49 -29.01
CA ALA A 53 -24.25 -2.81 -27.61
C ALA A 53 -24.32 -4.33 -27.32
N ALA A 54 -24.98 -5.09 -28.21
CA ALA A 54 -25.11 -6.53 -28.02
C ALA A 54 -23.76 -7.26 -28.09
N SER A 55 -22.95 -6.97 -29.11
CA SER A 55 -21.63 -7.60 -29.28
C SER A 55 -20.65 -7.23 -28.16
N ILE A 56 -20.67 -5.98 -27.69
CA ILE A 56 -19.86 -5.53 -26.55
C ILE A 56 -20.31 -6.24 -25.27
N ARG A 57 -21.60 -6.34 -25.04
CA ARG A 57 -22.15 -7.06 -23.88
C ARG A 57 -21.72 -8.53 -23.88
N GLU A 58 -21.91 -9.23 -24.99
CA GLU A 58 -21.56 -10.64 -25.10
C GLU A 58 -20.06 -10.90 -24.97
N PHE A 59 -19.23 -9.99 -25.48
CA PHE A 59 -17.79 -10.04 -25.30
C PHE A 59 -17.40 -9.91 -23.82
N TYR A 60 -17.90 -8.89 -23.12
CA TYR A 60 -17.58 -8.71 -21.70
C TYR A 60 -18.08 -9.86 -20.82
N ASP A 61 -19.26 -10.40 -21.11
CA ASP A 61 -19.75 -11.60 -20.41
C ASP A 61 -18.79 -12.80 -20.60
N ALA A 62 -18.25 -12.99 -21.81
CA ALA A 62 -17.30 -14.06 -22.12
C ALA A 62 -15.92 -13.79 -21.49
N GLU A 63 -15.41 -12.56 -21.59
CA GLU A 63 -14.15 -12.11 -20.99
C GLU A 63 -14.15 -12.37 -19.49
N ILE A 64 -15.14 -11.84 -18.78
CA ILE A 64 -15.24 -11.99 -17.32
C ILE A 64 -15.32 -13.45 -16.91
N GLY A 65 -16.08 -14.28 -17.66
CA GLY A 65 -16.14 -15.70 -17.40
C GLY A 65 -14.76 -16.39 -17.47
N VAL A 66 -13.94 -16.02 -18.45
CA VAL A 66 -12.58 -16.56 -18.62
C VAL A 66 -11.64 -16.02 -17.55
N PHE A 67 -11.66 -14.70 -17.28
CA PHE A 67 -10.74 -14.09 -16.33
C PHE A 67 -11.01 -14.49 -14.88
N ARG A 68 -12.26 -14.75 -14.48
CA ARG A 68 -12.59 -15.35 -13.17
C ARG A 68 -11.91 -16.71 -12.97
N GLU A 69 -11.98 -17.58 -13.98
CA GLU A 69 -11.32 -18.90 -13.91
C GLU A 69 -9.78 -18.75 -13.86
N LEU A 70 -9.21 -17.84 -14.66
CA LEU A 70 -7.78 -17.56 -14.67
C LEU A 70 -7.30 -16.97 -13.34
N GLU A 71 -8.06 -16.05 -12.78
CA GLU A 71 -7.76 -15.47 -11.47
C GLU A 71 -7.73 -16.55 -10.40
N ASN A 72 -8.74 -17.44 -10.37
CA ASN A 72 -8.78 -18.52 -9.40
C ASN A 72 -7.58 -19.47 -9.55
N LEU A 73 -7.17 -19.77 -10.78
CA LEU A 73 -5.96 -20.55 -11.07
C LEU A 73 -4.69 -19.88 -10.57
N ALA A 74 -4.51 -18.59 -10.85
CA ALA A 74 -3.32 -17.83 -10.49
C ALA A 74 -3.23 -17.59 -8.98
N VAL A 75 -4.33 -17.25 -8.33
CA VAL A 75 -4.36 -17.03 -6.88
C VAL A 75 -4.01 -18.31 -6.13
N TYR A 76 -4.55 -19.48 -6.52
CA TYR A 76 -4.19 -20.75 -5.89
C TYR A 76 -2.69 -21.01 -5.93
N THR A 77 -2.04 -20.81 -7.08
CA THR A 77 -0.61 -21.07 -7.23
C THR A 77 0.24 -20.07 -6.46
N SER A 78 -0.14 -18.79 -6.44
CA SER A 78 0.53 -17.75 -5.66
C SER A 78 0.46 -18.03 -4.15
N LEU A 79 -0.70 -18.46 -3.65
CA LEU A 79 -0.86 -18.87 -2.25
C LEU A 79 0.02 -20.11 -1.94
N ARG A 80 0.03 -21.13 -2.80
CA ARG A 80 0.90 -22.31 -2.68
C ARG A 80 2.39 -21.93 -2.67
N LEU A 81 2.81 -21.04 -3.55
CA LEU A 81 4.18 -20.54 -3.61
C LEU A 81 4.56 -19.77 -2.33
N SER A 82 3.62 -19.02 -1.76
CA SER A 82 3.86 -18.25 -0.52
C SER A 82 4.08 -19.13 0.71
N GLU A 83 3.59 -20.38 0.70
CA GLU A 83 3.81 -21.36 1.78
C GLU A 83 5.27 -21.77 1.91
N ASP A 84 5.94 -21.99 0.76
CA ASP A 84 7.36 -22.31 0.67
C ASP A 84 7.89 -21.95 -0.73
N THR A 85 8.57 -20.82 -0.83
CA THR A 85 9.12 -20.32 -2.11
C THR A 85 10.22 -21.19 -2.70
N ARG A 86 10.69 -22.22 -1.97
CA ARG A 86 11.70 -23.20 -2.42
C ARG A 86 11.08 -24.41 -3.13
N ALA A 87 9.74 -24.55 -3.07
CA ALA A 87 9.05 -25.71 -3.63
C ALA A 87 9.00 -25.63 -5.16
N ASP A 88 9.74 -26.51 -5.84
CA ASP A 88 9.87 -26.53 -7.30
C ASP A 88 8.53 -26.71 -8.02
N ASP A 89 7.62 -27.51 -7.45
CA ASP A 89 6.27 -27.73 -7.97
C ASP A 89 5.42 -26.47 -7.91
N ALA A 90 5.43 -25.74 -6.77
CA ALA A 90 4.71 -24.49 -6.61
C ALA A 90 5.25 -23.41 -7.54
N GLN A 91 6.59 -23.27 -7.67
CA GLN A 91 7.22 -22.36 -8.63
C GLN A 91 6.80 -22.65 -10.07
N SER A 92 6.79 -23.93 -10.45
CA SER A 92 6.39 -24.35 -11.80
C SER A 92 4.91 -24.07 -12.07
N MET A 93 4.04 -24.34 -11.11
CA MET A 93 2.60 -24.07 -11.24
C MET A 93 2.33 -22.57 -11.39
N ASP A 94 2.97 -21.74 -10.56
CA ASP A 94 2.78 -20.29 -10.58
C ASP A 94 3.29 -19.66 -11.89
N ALA A 95 4.47 -20.05 -12.35
CA ALA A 95 5.01 -19.61 -13.64
C ALA A 95 4.07 -19.96 -14.82
N ARG A 96 3.47 -21.17 -14.80
CA ARG A 96 2.53 -21.62 -15.83
C ARG A 96 1.21 -20.85 -15.79
N ALA A 97 0.67 -20.61 -14.59
CA ALA A 97 -0.54 -19.81 -14.40
C ALA A 97 -0.34 -18.37 -14.88
N THR A 98 0.78 -17.75 -14.49
CA THR A 98 1.17 -16.41 -14.94
C THR A 98 1.30 -16.32 -16.46
N ALA A 99 2.00 -17.28 -17.10
CA ALA A 99 2.14 -17.30 -18.56
C ALA A 99 0.79 -17.41 -19.27
N LYS A 100 -0.14 -18.19 -18.72
CA LYS A 100 -1.50 -18.34 -19.27
C LYS A 100 -2.34 -17.09 -19.10
N TYR A 101 -2.23 -16.41 -17.97
CA TYR A 101 -2.87 -15.12 -17.74
C TYR A 101 -2.37 -14.06 -18.74
N VAL A 102 -1.05 -13.96 -18.92
CA VAL A 102 -0.44 -13.05 -19.91
C VAL A 102 -0.91 -13.36 -21.33
N LYS A 103 -1.01 -14.66 -21.71
CA LYS A 103 -1.59 -15.07 -23.00
C LYS A 103 -3.04 -14.56 -23.16
N ALA A 104 -3.85 -14.69 -22.13
CA ALA A 104 -5.25 -14.23 -22.18
C ALA A 104 -5.35 -12.72 -22.35
N VAL A 105 -4.58 -11.95 -21.57
CA VAL A 105 -4.50 -10.47 -21.71
C VAL A 105 -4.09 -10.09 -23.14
N GLY A 106 -3.07 -10.75 -23.70
CA GLY A 106 -2.65 -10.52 -25.09
C GLY A 106 -3.74 -10.85 -26.12
N THR A 107 -4.55 -11.88 -25.85
CA THR A 107 -5.64 -12.31 -26.75
C THR A 107 -6.74 -11.26 -26.88
N ILE A 108 -7.02 -10.49 -25.83
CA ILE A 108 -8.09 -9.47 -25.81
C ILE A 108 -7.58 -8.04 -26.03
N ALA A 109 -6.27 -7.84 -26.27
CA ALA A 109 -5.67 -6.51 -26.38
C ALA A 109 -6.25 -5.62 -27.49
N TYR A 110 -6.98 -6.21 -28.45
CA TYR A 110 -7.69 -5.50 -29.50
C TYR A 110 -8.96 -4.77 -28.99
N ALA A 111 -9.58 -5.23 -27.90
CA ALA A 111 -10.95 -4.86 -27.56
C ALA A 111 -11.12 -3.37 -27.21
N GLN A 112 -10.32 -2.84 -26.30
CA GLN A 112 -10.40 -1.43 -25.91
C GLN A 112 -10.09 -0.48 -27.08
N PRO A 113 -8.98 -0.65 -27.85
CA PRO A 113 -8.74 0.15 -29.05
C PRO A 113 -9.86 0.09 -30.08
N GLU A 114 -10.47 -1.08 -30.31
CA GLU A 114 -11.57 -1.24 -31.25
C GLU A 114 -12.80 -0.46 -30.82
N ILE A 115 -13.20 -0.54 -29.55
CA ILE A 115 -14.33 0.23 -29.00
C ILE A 115 -14.04 1.75 -29.09
N LEU A 116 -12.84 2.20 -28.68
CA LEU A 116 -12.46 3.61 -28.69
C LEU A 116 -12.38 4.20 -30.11
N ALA A 117 -12.12 3.37 -31.13
CA ALA A 117 -12.07 3.79 -32.52
C ALA A 117 -13.45 4.01 -33.14
N LEU A 118 -14.54 3.62 -32.49
CA LEU A 118 -15.90 3.82 -33.01
C LEU A 118 -16.25 5.29 -33.13
N PRO A 119 -17.10 5.67 -34.15
CA PRO A 119 -17.63 7.02 -34.24
C PRO A 119 -18.39 7.43 -32.99
N GLN A 120 -18.32 8.73 -32.63
CA GLN A 120 -18.96 9.22 -31.39
C GLN A 120 -20.47 8.91 -31.35
N GLU A 121 -21.17 9.10 -32.46
CA GLU A 121 -22.61 8.79 -32.58
C GLU A 121 -22.91 7.32 -32.28
N THR A 122 -22.01 6.40 -32.67
CA THR A 122 -22.14 4.97 -32.35
C THR A 122 -21.90 4.71 -30.87
N LEU A 123 -20.88 5.36 -30.29
CA LEU A 123 -20.58 5.24 -28.85
C LEU A 123 -21.74 5.77 -28.00
N ASP A 124 -22.30 6.93 -28.38
CA ASP A 124 -23.45 7.50 -27.67
C ASP A 124 -24.66 6.55 -27.72
N ALA A 125 -24.93 5.95 -28.89
CA ALA A 125 -26.01 4.97 -29.03
C ALA A 125 -25.77 3.69 -28.22
N ILE A 126 -24.51 3.22 -28.11
CA ILE A 126 -24.14 2.08 -27.25
C ILE A 126 -24.36 2.43 -25.78
N MET A 127 -23.94 3.61 -25.34
CA MET A 127 -24.08 4.05 -23.95
C MET A 127 -25.53 4.23 -23.52
N ASP A 128 -26.42 4.60 -24.44
CA ASP A 128 -27.87 4.73 -24.19
C ASP A 128 -28.61 3.38 -24.20
N ASP A 129 -28.01 2.30 -24.72
CA ASP A 129 -28.63 0.99 -24.80
C ASP A 129 -28.62 0.27 -23.44
N GLU A 130 -29.79 -0.27 -23.04
CA GLU A 130 -29.94 -1.01 -21.79
C GLU A 130 -29.16 -2.35 -21.76
N GLN A 131 -28.76 -2.88 -22.90
CA GLN A 131 -27.96 -4.10 -22.94
C GLN A 131 -26.59 -3.93 -22.29
N VAL A 132 -26.01 -2.73 -22.34
CA VAL A 132 -24.72 -2.43 -21.69
C VAL A 132 -24.84 -1.96 -20.25
N ALA A 133 -26.04 -1.88 -19.69
CA ALA A 133 -26.25 -1.39 -18.32
C ALA A 133 -25.32 -2.05 -17.27
N PRO A 134 -25.05 -3.38 -17.32
CA PRO A 134 -24.11 -4.01 -16.38
C PRO A 134 -22.65 -3.56 -16.52
N TYR A 135 -22.28 -2.98 -17.66
CA TYR A 135 -20.91 -2.55 -18.00
C TYR A 135 -20.82 -1.04 -18.23
N ARG A 136 -21.90 -0.29 -17.97
CA ARG A 136 -21.97 1.15 -18.27
C ARG A 136 -20.86 1.92 -17.61
N PHE A 137 -20.61 1.70 -16.32
CA PHE A 137 -19.54 2.39 -15.60
C PHE A 137 -18.14 2.05 -16.17
N ALA A 138 -17.87 0.79 -16.48
CA ALA A 138 -16.60 0.38 -17.10
C ALA A 138 -16.41 1.02 -18.51
N LEU A 139 -17.49 1.13 -19.28
CA LEU A 139 -17.48 1.82 -20.58
C LEU A 139 -17.30 3.34 -20.41
N GLU A 140 -17.96 3.96 -19.44
CA GLU A 140 -17.77 5.39 -19.11
C GLU A 140 -16.32 5.68 -18.77
N ASP A 141 -15.68 4.85 -17.93
CA ASP A 141 -14.28 5.00 -17.56
C ASP A 141 -13.35 4.79 -18.76
N LEU A 142 -13.61 3.79 -19.60
CA LEU A 142 -12.89 3.59 -20.86
C LEU A 142 -13.02 4.81 -21.80
N LEU A 143 -14.22 5.35 -21.96
CA LEU A 143 -14.47 6.52 -22.83
C LEU A 143 -13.83 7.81 -22.28
N ARG A 144 -13.69 7.92 -20.96
CA ARG A 144 -12.96 9.03 -20.32
C ARG A 144 -11.49 9.07 -20.74
N ALA A 145 -10.88 7.93 -21.00
CA ALA A 145 -9.50 7.84 -21.49
C ALA A 145 -9.35 8.20 -22.98
N LYS A 146 -10.45 8.27 -23.76
CA LYS A 146 -10.42 8.50 -25.22
C LYS A 146 -9.64 9.75 -25.66
N PRO A 147 -9.75 10.94 -25.02
CA PRO A 147 -8.96 12.11 -25.39
C PRO A 147 -7.43 11.94 -25.25
N HIS A 148 -7.01 10.92 -24.47
CA HIS A 148 -5.63 10.60 -24.14
C HIS A 148 -5.13 9.32 -24.82
N THR A 149 -5.98 8.72 -25.65
CA THR A 149 -5.65 7.51 -26.43
C THR A 149 -5.09 7.96 -27.79
N LEU A 150 -3.93 7.44 -28.13
CA LEU A 150 -3.25 7.74 -29.37
C LEU A 150 -3.79 6.87 -30.52
N THR A 151 -3.37 7.18 -31.76
CA THR A 151 -3.67 6.31 -32.89
C THR A 151 -3.00 4.95 -32.74
N ALA A 152 -3.57 3.90 -33.32
CA ALA A 152 -3.02 2.54 -33.22
C ALA A 152 -1.53 2.42 -33.61
N PRO A 153 -1.00 3.11 -34.66
CA PRO A 153 0.43 3.14 -34.93
C PRO A 153 1.27 3.79 -33.83
N GLU A 154 0.77 4.86 -33.22
CA GLU A 154 1.46 5.57 -32.12
C GLU A 154 1.46 4.74 -30.83
N GLU A 155 0.34 4.12 -30.46
CA GLU A 155 0.28 3.18 -29.32
C GLU A 155 1.25 2.02 -29.51
N LYS A 156 1.31 1.44 -30.71
CA LYS A 156 2.26 0.38 -31.05
C LYS A 156 3.71 0.85 -30.93
N LEU A 157 4.00 2.09 -31.32
CA LEU A 157 5.32 2.68 -31.19
C LEU A 157 5.70 2.85 -29.72
N LEU A 158 4.82 3.43 -28.90
CA LEU A 158 5.06 3.59 -27.46
C LEU A 158 5.24 2.23 -26.75
N ALA A 159 4.41 1.25 -27.08
CA ALA A 159 4.53 -0.11 -26.53
C ALA A 159 5.89 -0.73 -26.85
N ALA A 160 6.45 -0.49 -28.05
CA ALA A 160 7.78 -0.98 -28.43
C ALA A 160 8.91 -0.36 -27.59
N PHE A 161 8.72 0.80 -26.98
CA PHE A 161 9.66 1.44 -26.06
C PHE A 161 9.42 1.09 -24.59
N GLY A 162 8.35 0.35 -24.25
CA GLY A 162 7.94 0.09 -22.88
C GLY A 162 9.05 -0.50 -22.00
N GLU A 163 9.81 -1.47 -22.52
CA GLU A 163 10.96 -2.05 -21.82
C GLU A 163 12.07 -1.01 -21.59
N ALA A 164 12.34 -0.16 -22.60
CA ALA A 164 13.34 0.90 -22.47
C ALA A 164 12.92 1.95 -21.43
N PHE A 165 11.63 2.25 -21.31
CA PHE A 165 11.09 3.17 -20.29
C PHE A 165 11.27 2.64 -18.87
N GLY A 166 11.30 1.32 -18.68
CA GLY A 166 11.61 0.67 -17.39
C GLY A 166 13.08 0.70 -16.99
N THR A 167 14.00 1.00 -17.93
CA THR A 167 15.45 0.96 -17.68
C THR A 167 15.92 1.83 -16.52
N PRO A 168 15.41 3.07 -16.31
CA PRO A 168 15.81 3.87 -15.16
C PRO A 168 15.60 3.17 -13.82
N LYS A 169 14.43 2.57 -13.61
CA LYS A 169 14.15 1.79 -12.39
C LYS A 169 15.08 0.59 -12.27
N ASN A 170 15.25 -0.18 -13.34
CA ASN A 170 16.09 -1.37 -13.35
C ASN A 170 17.56 -1.04 -13.01
N VAL A 171 18.07 0.12 -13.45
CA VAL A 171 19.43 0.58 -13.11
C VAL A 171 19.53 0.91 -11.63
N ALA A 172 18.54 1.58 -11.04
CA ALA A 172 18.53 1.86 -9.61
C ALA A 172 18.44 0.58 -8.77
N ASP A 173 17.50 -0.31 -9.10
CA ASP A 173 17.31 -1.58 -8.38
C ASP A 173 18.60 -2.43 -8.41
N ASN A 174 19.22 -2.62 -9.58
CA ASN A 174 20.47 -3.37 -9.68
C ASN A 174 21.63 -2.73 -8.92
N LEU A 175 21.71 -1.39 -8.94
CA LEU A 175 22.74 -0.68 -8.18
C LEU A 175 22.55 -0.85 -6.67
N GLU A 176 21.30 -0.73 -6.18
CA GLU A 176 21.00 -0.80 -4.74
C GLU A 176 21.04 -2.23 -4.20
N ASP A 177 20.48 -3.19 -4.94
CA ASP A 177 20.29 -4.56 -4.47
C ASP A 177 21.49 -5.48 -4.75
N ALA A 178 22.27 -5.18 -5.83
CA ALA A 178 23.34 -6.06 -6.27
C ALA A 178 24.74 -5.45 -6.17
N ASP A 179 24.93 -4.19 -6.57
CA ASP A 179 26.27 -3.61 -6.74
C ASP A 179 26.71 -2.78 -5.53
N MET A 180 25.77 -2.24 -4.75
CA MET A 180 26.09 -1.36 -3.61
C MET A 180 26.63 -2.17 -2.44
N VAL A 181 27.78 -1.77 -1.94
CA VAL A 181 28.46 -2.40 -0.80
C VAL A 181 28.39 -1.45 0.39
N PHE A 182 28.08 -1.98 1.56
CA PHE A 182 28.07 -1.26 2.83
C PHE A 182 29.21 -1.76 3.71
N ASP A 183 29.95 -0.82 4.30
CA ASP A 183 30.97 -1.17 5.29
C ASP A 183 30.29 -1.64 6.60
N SER A 184 30.83 -2.68 7.24
CA SER A 184 30.45 -3.05 8.61
C SER A 184 30.68 -1.88 9.56
N VAL A 185 29.84 -1.76 10.59
CA VAL A 185 29.88 -0.66 11.55
C VAL A 185 30.15 -1.17 12.96
N LYS A 186 30.61 -0.26 13.84
CA LYS A 186 30.80 -0.60 15.26
C LYS A 186 29.55 -0.25 16.05
N ASP A 187 29.19 -1.14 17.00
CA ASP A 187 28.25 -0.83 18.06
C ASP A 187 28.90 -0.02 19.20
N GLY A 188 28.15 0.36 20.22
CA GLY A 188 28.63 1.12 21.36
C GLY A 188 29.64 0.37 22.25
N GLU A 189 29.74 -0.95 22.11
CA GLU A 189 30.72 -1.80 22.81
C GLU A 189 31.98 -2.05 21.95
N GLY A 190 31.97 -1.63 20.68
CA GLY A 190 33.08 -1.78 19.75
C GLY A 190 33.05 -3.07 18.92
N ASN A 191 31.96 -3.84 18.98
CA ASN A 191 31.78 -5.03 18.16
C ASN A 191 31.46 -4.65 16.70
N ASP A 192 31.86 -5.50 15.74
CA ASP A 192 31.50 -5.36 14.35
C ASP A 192 30.06 -5.83 14.11
N VAL A 193 29.26 -4.97 13.46
CA VAL A 193 27.88 -5.25 13.05
C VAL A 193 27.81 -5.13 11.53
N GLU A 194 27.30 -6.15 10.88
CA GLU A 194 27.07 -6.14 9.43
C GLU A 194 25.97 -5.14 9.10
N LEU A 195 26.21 -4.28 8.09
CA LEU A 195 25.24 -3.35 7.54
C LEU A 195 24.84 -3.78 6.13
N THR A 196 23.54 -3.85 5.87
CA THR A 196 22.95 -4.17 4.57
C THR A 196 21.79 -3.23 4.28
N ALA A 197 21.33 -3.16 3.02
CA ALA A 197 20.12 -2.42 2.68
C ALA A 197 18.89 -2.92 3.48
N SER A 198 18.77 -4.22 3.67
CA SER A 198 17.62 -4.85 4.35
C SER A 198 17.61 -4.66 5.87
N ASN A 199 18.77 -4.53 6.53
CA ASN A 199 18.83 -4.39 7.99
C ASN A 199 19.02 -2.94 8.48
N TYR A 200 19.23 -1.98 7.57
CA TYR A 200 19.48 -0.58 7.94
C TYR A 200 18.40 -0.01 8.87
N ILE A 201 17.13 -0.16 8.51
CA ILE A 201 16.03 0.36 9.35
C ILE A 201 15.99 -0.34 10.71
N LEU A 202 16.25 -1.66 10.76
CA LEU A 202 16.34 -2.39 12.02
C LEU A 202 17.47 -1.83 12.91
N LEU A 203 18.63 -1.52 12.34
CA LEU A 203 19.72 -0.89 13.07
C LEU A 203 19.36 0.51 13.57
N GLN A 204 18.55 1.28 12.82
CA GLN A 204 18.05 2.59 13.24
C GLN A 204 17.04 2.51 14.40
N THR A 205 16.40 1.36 14.63
CA THR A 205 15.52 1.12 15.79
C THR A 205 16.26 0.56 17.02
N SER A 206 17.59 0.45 16.98
CA SER A 206 18.41 0.00 18.11
C SER A 206 18.36 1.01 19.28
N ASN A 207 18.45 0.50 20.51
CA ASN A 207 18.67 1.35 21.69
C ASN A 207 20.09 1.94 21.75
N ASP A 208 21.04 1.36 21.03
CA ASP A 208 22.41 1.83 20.95
C ASP A 208 22.55 3.01 19.98
N ARG A 209 22.73 4.21 20.54
CA ARG A 209 22.87 5.45 19.76
C ARG A 209 24.13 5.45 18.89
N ALA A 210 25.23 4.84 19.35
CA ALA A 210 26.47 4.78 18.57
C ALA A 210 26.25 3.90 17.33
N LEU A 211 25.58 2.77 17.48
CA LEU A 211 25.22 1.90 16.37
C LEU A 211 24.31 2.61 15.36
N ARG A 212 23.25 3.31 15.83
CA ARG A 212 22.37 4.10 14.94
C ARG A 212 23.15 5.12 14.11
N LYS A 213 24.02 5.90 14.78
CA LYS A 213 24.87 6.91 14.13
C LYS A 213 25.79 6.27 13.09
N ASN A 214 26.55 5.26 13.48
CA ASN A 214 27.53 4.63 12.63
C ASN A 214 26.86 3.96 11.40
N ALA A 215 25.71 3.31 11.62
CA ALA A 215 24.92 2.73 10.54
C ALA A 215 24.38 3.81 9.58
N PHE A 216 23.89 4.94 10.10
CA PHE A 216 23.40 6.07 9.30
C PHE A 216 24.51 6.66 8.42
N GLU A 217 25.66 7.00 9.01
CA GLU A 217 26.79 7.58 8.29
C GLU A 217 27.34 6.63 7.22
N SER A 218 27.52 5.34 7.55
CA SER A 218 28.03 4.33 6.63
C SER A 218 27.04 4.05 5.49
N TYR A 219 25.75 3.97 5.80
CA TYR A 219 24.69 3.72 4.80
C TYR A 219 24.68 4.83 3.73
N TYR A 220 24.57 6.08 4.15
CA TYR A 220 24.52 7.19 3.20
C TYR A 220 25.87 7.51 2.55
N LYS A 221 27.00 7.08 3.12
CA LYS A 221 28.30 7.11 2.44
C LYS A 221 28.24 6.30 1.13
N SER A 222 27.64 5.13 1.14
CA SER A 222 27.47 4.30 -0.07
C SER A 222 26.57 4.97 -1.10
N PHE A 223 25.42 5.53 -0.70
CA PHE A 223 24.55 6.29 -1.61
C PHE A 223 25.27 7.53 -2.20
N ARG A 224 26.03 8.26 -1.38
CA ARG A 224 26.82 9.40 -1.86
C ARG A 224 27.83 9.01 -2.95
N GLN A 225 28.43 7.83 -2.86
CA GLN A 225 29.39 7.36 -3.88
C GLN A 225 28.71 7.12 -5.23
N HIS A 226 27.43 6.80 -5.25
CA HIS A 226 26.65 6.45 -6.44
C HIS A 226 25.63 7.52 -6.83
N ILE A 227 25.62 8.69 -6.14
CA ILE A 227 24.55 9.69 -6.28
C ILE A 227 24.38 10.22 -7.72
N ASN A 228 25.45 10.29 -8.50
CA ASN A 228 25.36 10.72 -9.90
C ASN A 228 24.56 9.72 -10.76
N THR A 229 24.77 8.42 -10.54
CA THR A 229 24.05 7.37 -11.25
C THR A 229 22.58 7.35 -10.83
N LEU A 230 22.30 7.42 -9.53
CA LEU A 230 20.94 7.45 -9.00
C LEU A 230 20.17 8.71 -9.45
N ALA A 231 20.82 9.88 -9.47
CA ALA A 231 20.20 11.11 -9.97
C ALA A 231 19.94 11.04 -11.49
N ALA A 232 20.84 10.44 -12.27
CA ALA A 232 20.61 10.25 -13.71
C ALA A 232 19.47 9.27 -13.96
N SER A 233 19.39 8.18 -13.20
CA SER A 233 18.31 7.20 -13.23
C SER A 233 16.97 7.86 -12.89
N TYR A 234 16.84 8.50 -11.75
CA TYR A 234 15.61 9.18 -11.34
C TYR A 234 15.19 10.28 -12.33
N SER A 235 16.15 11.11 -12.78
CA SER A 235 15.89 12.11 -13.84
C SER A 235 15.37 11.47 -15.13
N GLY A 236 15.85 10.28 -15.48
CA GLY A 236 15.36 9.50 -16.61
C GLY A 236 13.90 9.09 -16.43
N ALA A 237 13.55 8.54 -15.26
CA ALA A 237 12.18 8.15 -14.94
C ALA A 237 11.21 9.34 -14.98
N VAL A 238 11.57 10.46 -14.34
CA VAL A 238 10.75 11.68 -14.33
C VAL A 238 10.53 12.24 -15.73
N LYS A 239 11.59 12.27 -16.56
CA LYS A 239 11.49 12.74 -17.96
C LYS A 239 10.65 11.81 -18.82
N THR A 240 10.73 10.51 -18.60
CA THR A 240 9.88 9.52 -19.28
C THR A 240 8.40 9.78 -18.96
N ALA A 241 8.07 9.95 -17.68
CA ALA A 241 6.70 10.25 -17.26
C ALA A 241 6.18 11.57 -17.84
N ALA A 242 7.02 12.63 -17.86
CA ALA A 242 6.67 13.92 -18.44
C ALA A 242 6.47 13.84 -19.98
N ALA A 243 7.32 13.08 -20.67
CA ALA A 243 7.21 12.88 -22.12
C ALA A 243 5.93 12.09 -22.47
N GLU A 244 5.64 11.02 -21.73
CA GLU A 244 4.43 10.23 -21.93
C GLU A 244 3.17 11.06 -21.69
N ALA A 245 3.12 11.83 -20.60
CA ALA A 245 2.01 12.74 -20.32
C ALA A 245 1.79 13.76 -21.45
N SER A 246 2.87 14.35 -21.96
CA SER A 246 2.81 15.29 -23.07
C SER A 246 2.28 14.64 -24.36
N VAL A 247 2.79 13.47 -24.73
CA VAL A 247 2.36 12.74 -25.94
C VAL A 247 0.89 12.33 -25.84
N ARG A 248 0.43 11.94 -24.64
CA ARG A 248 -0.95 11.57 -24.36
C ARG A 248 -1.87 12.77 -24.09
N HIS A 249 -1.40 13.99 -24.30
CA HIS A 249 -2.17 15.22 -24.12
C HIS A 249 -2.67 15.48 -22.69
N TYR A 250 -1.92 15.02 -21.68
CA TYR A 250 -2.15 15.44 -20.30
C TYR A 250 -1.41 16.73 -19.99
N GLU A 251 -1.96 17.51 -19.08
CA GLU A 251 -1.37 18.78 -18.63
C GLU A 251 -0.01 18.58 -17.92
N SER A 252 0.16 17.47 -17.23
CA SER A 252 1.37 17.11 -16.48
C SER A 252 1.44 15.60 -16.24
N SER A 253 2.62 15.11 -15.85
CA SER A 253 2.79 13.72 -15.39
C SER A 253 1.92 13.41 -14.15
N ARG A 254 1.70 14.39 -13.27
CA ARG A 254 0.78 14.29 -12.13
C ARG A 254 -0.67 14.10 -12.60
N ALA A 255 -1.12 14.93 -13.53
CA ALA A 255 -2.47 14.82 -14.08
C ALA A 255 -2.70 13.46 -14.72
N MET A 256 -1.73 12.95 -15.49
CA MET A 256 -1.80 11.62 -16.10
C MET A 256 -1.92 10.51 -15.05
N SER A 257 -1.06 10.53 -14.03
CA SER A 257 -1.08 9.50 -12.98
C SER A 257 -2.39 9.48 -12.20
N MET A 258 -2.93 10.66 -11.86
CA MET A 258 -4.17 10.78 -11.07
C MET A 258 -5.44 10.51 -11.91
N ALA A 259 -5.34 10.70 -13.23
CA ALA A 259 -6.47 10.46 -14.14
C ALA A 259 -6.92 8.98 -14.14
N GLY A 260 -6.02 8.02 -13.93
CA GLY A 260 -6.38 6.60 -13.90
C GLY A 260 -7.49 6.26 -12.91
N GLU A 261 -7.55 6.95 -11.78
CA GLU A 261 -8.58 6.76 -10.73
C GLU A 261 -9.56 7.95 -10.66
N ASN A 262 -9.57 8.80 -11.67
CA ASN A 262 -10.41 10.01 -11.74
C ASN A 262 -10.26 10.93 -10.51
N VAL A 263 -9.04 11.08 -10.01
CA VAL A 263 -8.74 11.91 -8.84
C VAL A 263 -8.23 13.27 -9.30
N PRO A 264 -8.89 14.40 -8.93
CA PRO A 264 -8.44 15.74 -9.33
C PRO A 264 -7.18 16.15 -8.54
N GLY A 265 -6.31 16.94 -9.17
CA GLY A 265 -5.07 17.47 -8.58
C GLY A 265 -5.27 18.21 -7.26
N GLN A 266 -6.47 18.78 -7.04
CA GLN A 266 -6.85 19.46 -5.79
C GLN A 266 -6.72 18.56 -4.55
N VAL A 267 -6.97 17.24 -4.66
CA VAL A 267 -6.80 16.29 -3.54
C VAL A 267 -5.35 16.29 -3.07
N TYR A 268 -4.42 16.25 -4.02
CA TYR A 268 -2.99 16.30 -3.73
C TYR A 268 -2.56 17.64 -3.11
N ASP A 269 -3.02 18.73 -3.68
CA ASP A 269 -2.67 20.08 -3.22
C ASP A 269 -3.25 20.36 -1.82
N ASN A 270 -4.49 19.92 -1.56
CA ASN A 270 -5.11 20.01 -0.23
C ASN A 270 -4.32 19.18 0.81
N LEU A 271 -3.89 17.97 0.47
CA LEU A 271 -3.08 17.14 1.36
C LEU A 271 -1.81 17.87 1.79
N VAL A 272 -1.01 18.34 0.82
CA VAL A 272 0.26 19.03 1.11
C VAL A 272 0.02 20.28 1.94
N ALA A 273 -0.95 21.12 1.56
CA ALA A 273 -1.26 22.36 2.26
C ALA A 273 -1.72 22.11 3.71
N THR A 274 -2.56 21.10 3.92
CA THR A 274 -3.09 20.77 5.24
C THR A 274 -2.02 20.20 6.15
N VAL A 275 -1.20 19.26 5.66
CA VAL A 275 -0.08 18.70 6.45
C VAL A 275 0.91 19.80 6.83
N ARG A 276 1.24 20.72 5.91
CA ARG A 276 2.10 21.87 6.22
C ARG A 276 1.53 22.79 7.29
N LYS A 277 0.22 22.99 7.32
CA LYS A 277 -0.48 23.75 8.38
C LYS A 277 -0.28 23.11 9.76
N HIS A 278 -0.23 21.77 9.83
CA HIS A 278 -0.09 21.01 11.08
C HIS A 278 1.37 20.63 11.44
N LEU A 279 2.38 21.13 10.73
CA LEU A 279 3.78 20.91 11.10
C LEU A 279 4.15 21.35 12.52
N PRO A 280 3.55 22.38 13.13
CA PRO A 280 3.84 22.72 14.53
C PRO A 280 3.64 21.53 15.49
N ASP A 281 2.67 20.66 15.29
CA ASP A 281 2.48 19.47 16.13
C ASP A 281 3.57 18.42 15.87
N MET A 282 4.01 18.28 14.63
CA MET A 282 5.18 17.44 14.31
C MET A 282 6.45 17.95 15.01
N TYR A 283 6.65 19.28 15.08
CA TYR A 283 7.78 19.87 15.80
C TYR A 283 7.71 19.59 17.30
N ARG A 284 6.51 19.66 17.91
CA ARG A 284 6.29 19.24 19.29
C ARG A 284 6.65 17.77 19.51
N TYR A 285 6.26 16.90 18.58
CA TYR A 285 6.61 15.48 18.66
C TYR A 285 8.12 15.25 18.58
N VAL A 286 8.81 15.94 17.70
CA VAL A 286 10.28 15.91 17.60
C VAL A 286 10.93 16.38 18.92
N ALA A 287 10.41 17.47 19.52
CA ALA A 287 10.86 17.96 20.82
C ALA A 287 10.60 16.95 21.95
N LEU A 288 9.42 16.30 21.94
CA LEU A 288 9.09 15.24 22.90
C LEU A 288 10.06 14.04 22.78
N ARG A 289 10.41 13.63 21.56
CA ARG A 289 11.41 12.57 21.33
C ARG A 289 12.76 12.92 21.92
N LYS A 290 13.25 14.16 21.67
CA LYS A 290 14.50 14.67 22.23
C LYS A 290 14.51 14.59 23.76
N ARG A 291 13.40 15.00 24.39
CA ARG A 291 13.22 14.97 25.84
C ARG A 291 13.23 13.54 26.41
N ILE A 292 12.48 12.61 25.80
CA ILE A 292 12.40 11.21 26.25
C ILE A 292 13.74 10.49 26.09
N LEU A 293 14.44 10.73 24.97
CA LEU A 293 15.76 10.14 24.70
C LEU A 293 16.85 10.74 25.59
N GLY A 294 16.62 11.91 26.18
CA GLY A 294 17.55 12.58 27.07
C GLY A 294 18.84 13.01 26.37
N VAL A 295 18.73 13.47 25.12
CA VAL A 295 19.88 13.91 24.31
C VAL A 295 19.92 15.44 24.19
N ASP A 296 21.13 16.02 24.21
CA ASP A 296 21.31 17.47 24.05
C ASP A 296 20.95 17.93 22.63
N GLU A 297 21.29 17.11 21.64
CA GLU A 297 20.97 17.31 20.23
C GLU A 297 20.31 16.06 19.67
N LEU A 298 19.13 16.23 19.05
CA LEU A 298 18.44 15.18 18.34
C LEU A 298 18.87 15.20 16.87
N HIS A 299 19.46 14.11 16.41
CA HIS A 299 19.92 13.92 15.04
C HIS A 299 18.96 13.06 14.23
N TYR A 300 19.12 13.05 12.90
CA TYR A 300 18.24 12.25 12.05
C TYR A 300 18.31 10.75 12.38
N TYR A 301 19.45 10.22 12.79
CA TYR A 301 19.62 8.84 13.25
C TYR A 301 18.93 8.53 14.60
N ASP A 302 18.37 9.54 15.28
CA ASP A 302 17.56 9.36 16.50
C ASP A 302 16.05 9.32 16.20
N VAL A 303 15.63 9.61 14.95
CA VAL A 303 14.21 9.70 14.57
C VAL A 303 13.46 8.39 14.66
N TYR A 304 14.15 7.25 14.52
CA TYR A 304 13.59 5.90 14.65
C TYR A 304 13.90 5.24 16.00
N ALA A 305 14.66 5.92 16.87
CA ALA A 305 15.02 5.36 18.17
C ALA A 305 13.75 5.03 18.99
N PRO A 306 13.66 3.86 19.64
CA PRO A 306 12.53 3.52 20.46
C PRO A 306 12.44 4.45 21.67
N LEU A 307 11.24 4.98 21.94
CA LEU A 307 11.00 5.91 23.06
C LEU A 307 10.64 5.18 24.37
N THR A 308 10.18 3.94 24.27
CA THR A 308 9.77 3.14 25.42
C THR A 308 10.67 1.93 25.57
N LYS A 309 11.30 1.77 26.75
CA LYS A 309 12.16 0.63 27.05
C LYS A 309 11.38 -0.42 27.83
N GLY A 310 11.44 -1.68 27.40
CA GLY A 310 11.01 -2.81 28.20
C GLY A 310 9.51 -3.10 28.25
N VAL A 311 8.67 -2.42 27.47
CA VAL A 311 7.26 -2.77 27.34
C VAL A 311 7.13 -3.77 26.17
N SER A 312 7.49 -5.02 26.41
CA SER A 312 7.26 -6.10 25.45
C SER A 312 6.23 -7.08 26.01
N ALA A 313 4.95 -6.84 25.72
CA ALA A 313 3.93 -7.85 25.94
C ALA A 313 4.07 -8.93 24.86
N HIS A 314 3.90 -10.18 25.24
CA HIS A 314 3.85 -11.30 24.30
C HIS A 314 2.43 -11.87 24.28
N TYR A 315 1.87 -11.98 23.10
CA TYR A 315 0.50 -12.44 22.89
C TYR A 315 0.51 -13.79 22.18
N THR A 316 -0.34 -14.71 22.66
CA THR A 316 -0.65 -15.92 21.88
C THR A 316 -1.54 -15.57 20.69
N TYR A 317 -1.59 -16.45 19.69
CA TYR A 317 -2.49 -16.24 18.55
C TYR A 317 -3.97 -16.19 18.97
N ASP A 318 -4.38 -16.99 19.97
CA ASP A 318 -5.76 -16.93 20.48
C ASP A 318 -6.07 -15.61 21.17
N GLN A 319 -5.11 -15.03 21.90
CA GLN A 319 -5.26 -13.68 22.44
C GLN A 319 -5.36 -12.64 21.32
N ALA A 320 -4.52 -12.75 20.28
CA ALA A 320 -4.58 -11.86 19.14
C ALA A 320 -5.94 -11.91 18.42
N LYS A 321 -6.49 -13.10 18.21
CA LYS A 321 -7.85 -13.25 17.64
C LYS A 321 -8.91 -12.54 18.48
N GLN A 322 -8.85 -12.71 19.81
CA GLN A 322 -9.81 -12.06 20.70
C GLN A 322 -9.66 -10.54 20.67
N MET A 323 -8.41 -10.03 20.71
CA MET A 323 -8.15 -8.59 20.63
C MET A 323 -8.69 -7.98 19.32
N VAL A 324 -8.53 -8.66 18.18
CA VAL A 324 -9.09 -8.20 16.91
C VAL A 324 -10.62 -8.20 16.95
N LEU A 325 -11.25 -9.26 17.47
CA LEU A 325 -12.72 -9.34 17.59
C LEU A 325 -13.28 -8.24 18.50
N ASP A 326 -12.63 -7.97 19.63
CA ASP A 326 -13.04 -6.93 20.57
C ASP A 326 -12.86 -5.52 19.95
N ALA A 327 -11.76 -5.31 19.22
CA ALA A 327 -11.47 -4.06 18.53
C ALA A 327 -12.49 -3.72 17.43
N VAL A 328 -12.95 -4.71 16.67
CA VAL A 328 -13.93 -4.50 15.59
C VAL A 328 -15.39 -4.61 16.04
N ALA A 329 -15.65 -4.88 17.32
CA ALA A 329 -17.01 -4.96 17.86
C ALA A 329 -17.89 -3.71 17.56
N PRO A 330 -17.36 -2.47 17.54
CA PRO A 330 -18.12 -1.30 17.14
C PRO A 330 -18.71 -1.36 15.72
N LEU A 331 -18.14 -2.20 14.81
CA LEU A 331 -18.63 -2.39 13.43
C LEU A 331 -19.88 -3.29 13.35
N GLY A 332 -20.33 -3.84 14.49
CA GLY A 332 -21.57 -4.58 14.60
C GLY A 332 -21.47 -6.08 14.25
N GLU A 333 -22.61 -6.77 14.36
CA GLU A 333 -22.65 -8.23 14.29
C GLU A 333 -22.41 -8.77 12.88
N GLU A 334 -22.81 -8.05 11.85
CA GLU A 334 -22.55 -8.44 10.45
C GLU A 334 -21.06 -8.59 10.19
N TYR A 335 -20.30 -7.54 10.50
CA TYR A 335 -18.82 -7.54 10.36
C TYR A 335 -18.18 -8.61 11.26
N GLY A 336 -18.52 -8.63 12.53
CA GLY A 336 -17.96 -9.56 13.52
C GLY A 336 -18.21 -11.03 13.17
N THR A 337 -19.36 -11.34 12.57
CA THR A 337 -19.69 -12.72 12.13
C THR A 337 -18.74 -13.19 11.04
N ILE A 338 -18.41 -12.33 10.07
CA ILE A 338 -17.49 -12.70 8.99
C ILE A 338 -16.04 -12.81 9.50
N VAL A 339 -15.63 -11.93 10.41
CA VAL A 339 -14.30 -12.05 11.06
C VAL A 339 -14.17 -13.38 11.81
N ARG A 340 -15.19 -13.77 12.60
CA ARG A 340 -15.23 -15.09 13.27
C ARG A 340 -15.19 -16.24 12.27
N LYS A 341 -15.91 -16.13 11.15
CA LYS A 341 -15.86 -17.11 10.06
C LYS A 341 -14.45 -17.24 9.49
N GLY A 342 -13.76 -16.15 9.22
CA GLY A 342 -12.38 -16.13 8.71
C GLY A 342 -11.42 -16.90 9.63
N PHE A 343 -11.50 -16.66 10.94
CA PHE A 343 -10.71 -17.42 11.91
C PHE A 343 -11.10 -18.91 11.98
N ALA A 344 -12.40 -19.23 11.94
CA ALA A 344 -12.89 -20.61 12.04
C ALA A 344 -12.61 -21.45 10.79
N GLU A 345 -12.67 -20.84 9.60
CA GLU A 345 -12.46 -21.50 8.30
C GLU A 345 -10.99 -21.47 7.85
N ARG A 346 -10.08 -21.05 8.72
CA ARG A 346 -8.64 -21.03 8.46
C ARG A 346 -8.27 -20.23 7.21
N TRP A 347 -8.71 -18.95 7.19
CA TRP A 347 -8.27 -18.04 6.13
C TRP A 347 -6.81 -17.64 6.28
N ILE A 348 -6.21 -17.80 7.48
CA ILE A 348 -4.89 -17.27 7.83
C ILE A 348 -3.85 -18.38 7.90
N ASP A 349 -2.75 -18.20 7.18
CA ASP A 349 -1.50 -18.93 7.39
C ASP A 349 -0.66 -18.15 8.40
N VAL A 350 -0.55 -18.66 9.63
CA VAL A 350 -0.26 -17.84 10.82
C VAL A 350 1.24 -17.65 11.08
N PHE A 351 1.98 -18.75 11.22
CA PHE A 351 3.34 -18.70 11.74
C PHE A 351 4.41 -18.77 10.65
N PRO A 352 5.60 -18.19 10.90
CA PRO A 352 6.73 -18.33 10.01
C PRO A 352 7.21 -19.78 9.92
N ASN A 353 7.59 -20.21 8.73
CA ASN A 353 8.29 -21.47 8.47
C ASN A 353 9.43 -21.24 7.49
N LYS A 354 10.30 -22.23 7.32
CA LYS A 354 11.38 -22.15 6.33
C LYS A 354 10.82 -22.00 4.92
N GLY A 355 11.34 -21.04 4.17
CA GLY A 355 10.95 -20.76 2.80
C GLY A 355 9.62 -20.01 2.64
N LYS A 356 8.85 -19.76 3.70
CA LYS A 356 7.63 -18.95 3.64
C LYS A 356 7.95 -17.53 3.18
N SER A 357 7.07 -16.93 2.38
CA SER A 357 7.20 -15.53 1.97
C SER A 357 7.27 -14.60 3.18
N GLY A 358 8.08 -13.54 3.07
CA GLY A 358 8.20 -12.51 4.11
C GLY A 358 7.02 -11.54 4.11
N GLY A 359 6.87 -10.77 5.19
CA GLY A 359 5.79 -9.80 5.34
C GLY A 359 4.44 -10.43 5.67
N ALA A 360 3.37 -9.75 5.28
CA ALA A 360 1.99 -10.20 5.33
C ALA A 360 1.20 -9.65 4.14
N TYR A 361 0.11 -10.31 3.77
CA TYR A 361 -0.85 -9.81 2.79
C TYR A 361 -2.19 -10.53 2.91
N SER A 362 -3.25 -9.88 2.43
CA SER A 362 -4.54 -10.50 2.16
C SER A 362 -4.77 -10.61 0.66
N GLY A 363 -5.19 -11.77 0.18
CA GLY A 363 -5.46 -12.04 -1.21
C GLY A 363 -6.59 -13.03 -1.39
N GLY A 364 -6.97 -13.28 -2.63
CA GLY A 364 -8.06 -14.20 -2.98
C GLY A 364 -8.59 -13.86 -4.37
N SER A 365 -9.42 -14.75 -4.93
CA SER A 365 -10.15 -14.53 -6.17
C SER A 365 -11.61 -14.19 -5.88
N TYR A 366 -12.35 -13.77 -6.92
CA TYR A 366 -13.79 -13.55 -6.83
C TYR A 366 -14.54 -14.79 -6.28
N ASP A 367 -14.10 -15.98 -6.63
CA ASP A 367 -14.75 -17.26 -6.29
C ASP A 367 -14.17 -17.94 -5.05
N SER A 368 -13.20 -17.31 -4.35
CA SER A 368 -12.55 -17.87 -3.16
C SER A 368 -12.87 -17.11 -1.88
N ASN A 369 -12.53 -17.71 -0.74
CA ASN A 369 -12.38 -16.96 0.49
C ASN A 369 -11.23 -15.93 0.32
N PRO A 370 -11.21 -14.81 1.05
CA PRO A 370 -9.99 -14.04 1.25
C PRO A 370 -9.02 -14.88 2.10
N TYR A 371 -7.74 -14.94 1.68
CA TYR A 371 -6.69 -15.64 2.40
C TYR A 371 -5.64 -14.67 2.89
N ILE A 372 -5.13 -14.90 4.09
CA ILE A 372 -4.13 -14.05 4.73
C ILE A 372 -2.83 -14.84 4.91
N MET A 373 -1.75 -14.37 4.32
CA MET A 373 -0.41 -14.81 4.66
C MET A 373 0.12 -13.94 5.81
N CYS A 374 0.60 -14.56 6.88
CA CYS A 374 1.11 -13.85 8.06
C CYS A 374 2.37 -14.53 8.60
N ASN A 375 3.21 -13.78 9.29
CA ASN A 375 4.37 -14.27 10.02
C ASN A 375 4.27 -13.83 11.50
N PHE A 376 3.29 -14.37 12.21
CA PHE A 376 2.96 -13.98 13.57
C PHE A 376 4.07 -14.33 14.56
N THR A 377 4.58 -13.33 15.30
CA THR A 377 5.69 -13.46 16.26
C THR A 377 5.27 -13.20 17.72
N GLY A 378 3.99 -12.94 17.97
CA GLY A 378 3.46 -12.66 19.31
C GLY A 378 3.69 -11.24 19.82
N THR A 379 4.17 -10.33 19.01
CA THR A 379 4.31 -8.90 19.34
C THR A 379 2.99 -8.16 19.10
N LEU A 380 2.80 -6.98 19.70
CA LEU A 380 1.65 -6.13 19.40
C LEU A 380 1.62 -5.73 17.93
N ASP A 381 2.77 -5.53 17.31
CA ASP A 381 2.89 -5.28 15.87
C ASP A 381 2.29 -6.43 15.05
N SER A 382 2.59 -7.69 15.41
CA SER A 382 1.99 -8.84 14.71
C SER A 382 0.49 -9.01 14.99
N VAL A 383 -0.05 -8.52 16.12
CA VAL A 383 -1.49 -8.43 16.36
C VAL A 383 -2.11 -7.36 15.45
N SER A 384 -1.47 -6.20 15.33
CA SER A 384 -1.88 -5.11 14.43
C SER A 384 -1.87 -5.58 12.96
N THR A 385 -0.86 -6.37 12.56
CA THR A 385 -0.81 -6.99 11.24
C THR A 385 -2.02 -7.88 10.97
N ILE A 386 -2.44 -8.73 11.93
CA ILE A 386 -3.65 -9.55 11.77
C ILE A 386 -4.90 -8.67 11.61
N ALA A 387 -5.02 -7.59 12.39
CA ALA A 387 -6.14 -6.65 12.28
C ALA A 387 -6.16 -5.98 10.90
N HIS A 388 -5.00 -5.55 10.41
CA HIS A 388 -4.79 -4.95 9.10
C HIS A 388 -5.24 -5.88 7.97
N GLU A 389 -4.64 -7.06 7.90
CA GLU A 389 -4.94 -8.02 6.83
C GLU A 389 -6.39 -8.52 6.89
N MET A 390 -6.96 -8.62 8.10
CA MET A 390 -8.38 -8.89 8.25
C MET A 390 -9.24 -7.76 7.69
N GLY A 391 -8.82 -6.50 7.79
CA GLY A 391 -9.50 -5.36 7.17
C GLY A 391 -9.56 -5.47 5.65
N HIS A 392 -8.46 -5.81 4.99
CA HIS A 392 -8.45 -6.13 3.55
C HIS A 392 -9.37 -7.30 3.22
N SER A 393 -9.30 -8.37 4.02
CA SER A 393 -10.17 -9.54 3.84
C SER A 393 -11.64 -9.20 3.93
N MET A 394 -12.01 -8.33 4.86
CA MET A 394 -13.40 -7.86 5.02
C MET A 394 -13.85 -6.99 3.85
N HIS A 395 -13.01 -6.07 3.37
CA HIS A 395 -13.33 -5.27 2.19
C HIS A 395 -13.57 -6.17 0.98
N SER A 396 -12.64 -7.10 0.72
CA SER A 396 -12.78 -8.07 -0.38
C SER A 396 -14.00 -8.97 -0.21
N TRP A 397 -14.31 -9.41 1.01
CA TRP A 397 -15.49 -10.23 1.28
C TRP A 397 -16.77 -9.48 0.94
N PHE A 398 -16.98 -8.28 1.49
CA PHE A 398 -18.20 -7.50 1.27
C PHE A 398 -18.36 -7.12 -0.21
N SER A 399 -17.30 -6.69 -0.86
CA SER A 399 -17.30 -6.35 -2.26
C SER A 399 -17.67 -7.53 -3.14
N ARG A 400 -16.97 -8.66 -3.02
CA ARG A 400 -17.15 -9.86 -3.86
C ARG A 400 -18.49 -10.55 -3.64
N HIS A 401 -19.13 -10.39 -2.48
CA HIS A 401 -20.46 -10.95 -2.20
C HIS A 401 -21.61 -10.02 -2.60
N THR A 402 -21.33 -8.80 -3.00
CA THR A 402 -22.34 -7.81 -3.39
C THR A 402 -22.22 -7.39 -4.83
N GLN A 403 -20.99 -7.15 -5.29
CA GLN A 403 -20.75 -6.70 -6.65
C GLN A 403 -20.66 -7.87 -7.64
N PRO A 404 -21.06 -7.69 -8.89
CA PRO A 404 -20.71 -8.62 -9.97
C PRO A 404 -19.18 -8.58 -10.20
N ALA A 405 -18.63 -9.63 -10.80
CA ALA A 405 -17.19 -9.83 -10.89
C ALA A 405 -16.41 -8.64 -11.49
N GLN A 406 -16.98 -7.94 -12.48
CA GLN A 406 -16.35 -6.76 -13.11
C GLN A 406 -16.19 -5.57 -12.18
N TYR A 407 -16.86 -5.54 -11.04
CA TYR A 407 -16.79 -4.45 -10.05
C TYR A 407 -16.44 -4.94 -8.65
N ALA A 408 -15.97 -6.17 -8.53
CA ALA A 408 -15.69 -6.76 -7.24
C ALA A 408 -14.35 -6.31 -6.62
N ASP A 409 -13.41 -5.86 -7.45
CA ASP A 409 -12.15 -5.33 -6.99
C ASP A 409 -12.21 -3.81 -6.84
N TYR A 410 -11.70 -3.32 -5.74
CA TYR A 410 -11.60 -1.89 -5.44
C TYR A 410 -10.26 -1.32 -5.86
N THR A 411 -10.19 0.01 -6.07
CA THR A 411 -8.98 0.68 -6.52
C THR A 411 -7.91 0.74 -5.42
N LEU A 412 -6.63 0.88 -5.85
CA LEU A 412 -5.51 1.08 -4.93
C LEU A 412 -5.65 2.35 -4.08
N PHE A 413 -6.43 3.32 -4.52
CA PHE A 413 -6.67 4.55 -3.77
C PHE A 413 -7.40 4.30 -2.44
N VAL A 414 -8.31 3.33 -2.41
CA VAL A 414 -9.10 2.98 -1.22
C VAL A 414 -8.66 1.67 -0.57
N ALA A 415 -7.69 0.97 -1.15
CA ALA A 415 -7.29 -0.37 -0.70
C ALA A 415 -6.91 -0.40 0.79
N GLU A 416 -6.17 0.61 1.27
CA GLU A 416 -5.69 0.67 2.65
C GLU A 416 -6.72 1.26 3.64
N VAL A 417 -7.91 1.65 3.18
CA VAL A 417 -8.88 2.29 4.09
C VAL A 417 -9.41 1.29 5.11
N ALA A 418 -9.83 0.11 4.66
CA ALA A 418 -10.43 -0.88 5.55
C ALA A 418 -9.40 -1.50 6.52
N SER A 419 -8.20 -1.80 6.03
CA SER A 419 -7.09 -2.31 6.83
C SER A 419 -6.71 -1.32 7.94
N THR A 420 -6.55 -0.06 7.59
CA THR A 420 -6.19 1.01 8.52
C THR A 420 -7.33 1.38 9.48
N VAL A 421 -8.60 1.26 9.08
CA VAL A 421 -9.74 1.39 10.02
C VAL A 421 -9.65 0.33 11.13
N ASN A 422 -9.37 -0.93 10.79
CA ASN A 422 -9.19 -1.98 11.79
C ASN A 422 -8.01 -1.70 12.74
N GLU A 423 -6.87 -1.23 12.22
CA GLU A 423 -5.73 -0.82 13.06
C GLU A 423 -6.09 0.32 14.01
N ASN A 424 -6.78 1.35 13.49
CA ASN A 424 -7.23 2.47 14.34
C ASN A 424 -8.22 2.00 15.42
N LEU A 425 -9.16 1.13 15.09
CA LEU A 425 -10.08 0.56 16.07
C LEU A 425 -9.34 -0.28 17.12
N LEU A 426 -8.32 -1.04 16.73
CA LEU A 426 -7.50 -1.83 17.65
C LEU A 426 -6.75 -0.92 18.64
N ILE A 427 -6.07 0.11 18.17
CA ILE A 427 -5.32 0.98 19.07
C ILE A 427 -6.23 1.81 19.97
N GLU A 428 -7.40 2.26 19.47
CA GLU A 428 -8.41 2.95 20.29
C GLU A 428 -9.00 2.01 21.36
N HIS A 429 -9.27 0.75 21.01
CA HIS A 429 -9.73 -0.26 21.97
C HIS A 429 -8.70 -0.46 23.09
N LEU A 430 -7.42 -0.61 22.73
CA LEU A 430 -6.34 -0.75 23.71
C LEU A 430 -6.18 0.48 24.59
N LEU A 431 -6.26 1.68 24.02
CA LEU A 431 -6.19 2.94 24.78
C LEU A 431 -7.42 3.18 25.69
N ALA A 432 -8.56 2.57 25.39
CA ALA A 432 -9.77 2.65 26.21
C ALA A 432 -9.70 1.79 27.48
N GLU A 433 -8.73 0.87 27.58
CA GLU A 433 -8.53 0.07 28.79
C GLU A 433 -8.21 0.97 30.01
N LYS A 434 -8.97 0.77 31.08
CA LYS A 434 -8.81 1.54 32.31
C LYS A 434 -7.65 0.97 33.14
N ASN A 435 -6.94 1.86 33.85
CA ASN A 435 -5.86 1.50 34.78
C ASN A 435 -4.55 1.01 34.13
N GLN A 436 -4.27 1.40 32.90
CA GLN A 436 -2.93 1.21 32.33
C GLN A 436 -1.91 2.05 33.10
N ASP A 437 -0.74 1.47 33.35
CA ASP A 437 0.37 2.27 33.86
C ASP A 437 0.87 3.28 32.81
N PRO A 438 1.43 4.42 33.23
CA PRO A 438 1.81 5.48 32.29
C PRO A 438 2.86 5.04 31.24
N ALA A 439 3.69 4.04 31.51
CA ALA A 439 4.69 3.57 30.54
C ALA A 439 4.04 2.73 29.43
N THR A 440 3.13 1.83 29.79
CA THR A 440 2.32 1.05 28.82
C THR A 440 1.47 1.97 27.96
N ARG A 441 0.78 2.96 28.59
CA ARG A 441 -0.02 3.93 27.85
C ARG A 441 0.84 4.77 26.89
N LEU A 442 2.00 5.25 27.34
CA LEU A 442 2.94 5.97 26.48
C LEU A 442 3.42 5.13 25.31
N ALA A 443 3.63 3.83 25.48
CA ALA A 443 4.04 2.94 24.39
C ALA A 443 2.97 2.87 23.29
N LEU A 444 1.70 2.72 23.67
CA LEU A 444 0.57 2.71 22.72
C LEU A 444 0.40 4.06 22.01
N LEU A 445 0.43 5.17 22.77
CA LEU A 445 0.36 6.51 22.20
C LEU A 445 1.52 6.78 21.24
N ASN A 446 2.74 6.35 21.59
CA ASN A 446 3.90 6.50 20.72
C ASN A 446 3.77 5.68 19.44
N GLN A 447 3.25 4.45 19.49
CA GLN A 447 2.97 3.66 18.29
C GLN A 447 2.00 4.39 17.36
N TYR A 448 0.96 4.99 17.92
CA TYR A 448 0.00 5.78 17.13
C TYR A 448 0.65 7.02 16.50
N LEU A 449 1.47 7.76 17.25
CA LEU A 449 2.21 8.91 16.74
C LEU A 449 3.22 8.51 15.64
N GLU A 450 3.89 7.36 15.80
CA GLU A 450 4.80 6.83 14.78
C GLU A 450 4.08 6.47 13.49
N ASN A 451 2.86 5.90 13.57
CA ASN A 451 2.03 5.62 12.40
C ASN A 451 1.70 6.91 11.64
N PHE A 452 1.27 7.97 12.33
CA PHE A 452 1.04 9.29 11.72
C PHE A 452 2.33 9.88 11.10
N LYS A 453 3.44 9.83 11.85
CA LYS A 453 4.73 10.30 11.35
C LYS A 453 5.13 9.58 10.06
N GLY A 454 5.04 8.25 10.05
CA GLY A 454 5.46 7.42 8.91
C GLY A 454 4.52 7.51 7.72
N THR A 455 3.20 7.53 7.97
CA THR A 455 2.19 7.36 6.91
C THR A 455 1.59 8.68 6.44
N VAL A 456 1.49 9.69 7.31
CA VAL A 456 0.96 11.00 6.91
C VAL A 456 2.08 12.01 6.66
N TYR A 457 2.87 12.37 7.68
CA TYR A 457 3.86 13.42 7.52
C TYR A 457 4.97 13.04 6.53
N ARG A 458 5.57 11.86 6.69
CA ARG A 458 6.66 11.42 5.82
C ARG A 458 6.20 11.17 4.39
N GLN A 459 5.05 10.53 4.19
CA GLN A 459 4.55 10.28 2.83
C GLN A 459 4.12 11.56 2.12
N THR A 460 3.59 12.54 2.86
CA THR A 460 3.30 13.86 2.28
C THR A 460 4.59 14.62 1.93
N MET A 461 5.63 14.52 2.75
CA MET A 461 6.95 15.06 2.43
C MET A 461 7.52 14.44 1.13
N PHE A 462 7.38 13.13 0.97
CA PHE A 462 7.77 12.44 -0.26
C PHE A 462 6.91 12.88 -1.45
N ALA A 463 5.61 13.02 -1.26
CA ALA A 463 4.72 13.54 -2.29
C ALA A 463 5.14 14.96 -2.72
N GLU A 464 5.48 15.82 -1.79
CA GLU A 464 5.95 17.18 -2.11
C GLU A 464 7.28 17.17 -2.86
N PHE A 465 8.24 16.32 -2.47
CA PHE A 465 9.49 16.12 -3.20
C PHE A 465 9.22 15.68 -4.64
N GLU A 466 8.36 14.69 -4.83
CA GLU A 466 8.00 14.14 -6.13
C GLU A 466 7.33 15.22 -7.00
N ARG A 467 6.32 15.92 -6.47
CA ARG A 467 5.65 17.03 -7.16
C ARG A 467 6.64 18.08 -7.66
N ASP A 468 7.54 18.50 -6.79
CA ASP A 468 8.47 19.59 -7.10
C ASP A 468 9.55 19.14 -8.09
N ALA A 469 10.05 17.89 -7.97
CA ALA A 469 11.00 17.32 -8.93
C ALA A 469 10.38 17.16 -10.33
N HIS A 470 9.15 16.64 -10.43
CA HIS A 470 8.44 16.54 -11.71
C HIS A 470 8.18 17.93 -12.32
N ALA A 471 7.70 18.88 -11.52
CA ALA A 471 7.47 20.25 -12.00
C ALA A 471 8.77 20.94 -12.48
N MET A 472 9.92 20.67 -11.83
CA MET A 472 11.23 21.16 -12.32
C MET A 472 11.55 20.60 -13.71
N ALA A 473 11.38 19.29 -13.91
CA ALA A 473 11.63 18.66 -15.21
C ALA A 473 10.70 19.20 -16.31
N GLU A 474 9.42 19.36 -16.00
CA GLU A 474 8.41 19.90 -16.93
C GLU A 474 8.70 21.35 -17.35
N ARG A 475 9.35 22.14 -16.47
CA ARG A 475 9.87 23.48 -16.81
C ARG A 475 11.21 23.45 -17.55
N GLY A 476 11.80 22.27 -17.80
CA GLY A 476 13.10 22.11 -18.45
C GLY A 476 14.30 22.34 -17.53
N GLU A 477 14.11 22.36 -16.20
CA GLU A 477 15.18 22.49 -15.23
C GLU A 477 15.95 21.16 -15.08
N ALA A 478 17.22 21.23 -14.70
CA ALA A 478 18.06 20.05 -14.57
C ALA A 478 17.85 19.34 -13.23
N LEU A 479 17.46 18.07 -13.26
CA LEU A 479 17.43 17.18 -12.10
C LEU A 479 18.82 16.53 -11.90
N ASN A 480 19.77 17.33 -11.39
CA ASN A 480 21.11 16.84 -11.04
C ASN A 480 21.19 16.54 -9.52
N PRO A 481 22.27 15.88 -9.04
CA PRO A 481 22.40 15.55 -7.61
C PRO A 481 22.23 16.75 -6.68
N ALA A 482 22.82 17.90 -7.04
CA ALA A 482 22.74 19.09 -6.18
C ALA A 482 21.30 19.62 -6.06
N ALA A 483 20.56 19.67 -7.16
CA ALA A 483 19.17 20.10 -7.16
C ALA A 483 18.28 19.17 -6.31
N LEU A 484 18.39 17.85 -6.51
CA LEU A 484 17.61 16.85 -5.78
C LEU A 484 17.98 16.82 -4.29
N ASN A 485 19.27 16.84 -3.95
CA ASN A 485 19.75 16.87 -2.58
C ASN A 485 19.27 18.12 -1.83
N ASN A 486 19.39 19.31 -2.46
CA ASN A 486 18.93 20.56 -1.86
C ASN A 486 17.41 20.57 -1.64
N LEU A 487 16.64 20.09 -2.62
CA LEU A 487 15.19 19.97 -2.51
C LEU A 487 14.82 19.05 -1.34
N TYR A 488 15.42 17.87 -1.26
CA TYR A 488 15.11 16.91 -0.21
C TYR A 488 15.54 17.40 1.18
N LYS A 489 16.77 17.94 1.31
CA LYS A 489 17.26 18.51 2.58
C LYS A 489 16.37 19.63 3.08
N LYS A 490 15.90 20.52 2.18
CA LYS A 490 14.96 21.58 2.53
C LYS A 490 13.66 21.01 3.12
N LEU A 491 13.12 19.97 2.52
CA LEU A 491 11.90 19.32 3.02
C LEU A 491 12.11 18.67 4.39
N ILE A 492 13.26 18.05 4.65
CA ILE A 492 13.58 17.53 5.99
C ILE A 492 13.59 18.69 7.02
N VAL A 493 14.23 19.81 6.71
CA VAL A 493 14.22 20.99 7.59
C VAL A 493 12.78 21.48 7.85
N ASP A 494 12.00 21.61 6.79
CA ASP A 494 10.62 22.10 6.88
C ASP A 494 9.73 21.16 7.71
N TYR A 495 9.82 19.84 7.52
CA TYR A 495 8.90 18.88 8.14
C TYR A 495 9.28 18.47 9.57
N PHE A 496 10.57 18.45 9.92
CA PHE A 496 11.01 18.04 11.26
C PHE A 496 11.25 19.22 12.22
N GLY A 497 11.40 20.43 11.69
CA GLY A 497 11.48 21.65 12.48
C GLY A 497 12.82 21.89 13.18
N PRO A 498 12.90 22.89 14.08
CA PRO A 498 14.15 23.42 14.58
C PRO A 498 14.86 22.54 15.63
N GLU A 499 14.15 21.56 16.23
CA GLU A 499 14.74 20.70 17.26
C GLU A 499 15.56 19.53 16.67
N LEU A 500 15.44 19.28 15.36
CA LEU A 500 16.24 18.30 14.65
C LEU A 500 17.52 18.93 14.11
N VAL A 501 18.67 18.36 14.45
CA VAL A 501 19.93 18.61 13.75
C VAL A 501 19.89 17.83 12.43
N VAL A 502 19.89 18.56 11.33
CA VAL A 502 19.81 17.96 9.98
C VAL A 502 21.22 17.63 9.52
N ASP A 503 21.58 16.36 9.67
CA ASP A 503 22.86 15.81 9.23
C ASP A 503 22.99 15.90 7.70
N ASP A 504 24.21 16.07 7.19
CA ASP A 504 24.44 16.23 5.76
C ASP A 504 24.07 14.96 4.95
N GLU A 505 24.16 13.80 5.58
CA GLU A 505 23.87 12.50 4.99
C GLU A 505 22.41 12.38 4.54
N VAL A 506 21.46 12.97 5.25
CA VAL A 506 20.03 12.84 4.97
C VAL A 506 19.62 13.40 3.60
N GLN A 507 20.43 14.32 3.04
CA GLN A 507 20.17 14.85 1.70
C GLN A 507 20.16 13.78 0.61
N TYR A 508 20.74 12.61 0.86
CA TYR A 508 20.80 11.48 -0.08
C TYR A 508 19.61 10.51 0.07
N GLU A 509 18.74 10.71 1.04
CA GLU A 509 17.68 9.75 1.35
C GLU A 509 16.69 9.55 0.21
N TRP A 510 16.41 10.56 -0.61
CA TRP A 510 15.54 10.42 -1.77
C TRP A 510 15.98 9.29 -2.71
N ALA A 511 17.30 9.05 -2.79
CA ALA A 511 17.89 8.10 -3.72
C ALA A 511 17.56 6.63 -3.38
N ARG A 512 17.22 6.33 -2.12
CA ARG A 512 16.84 4.99 -1.65
C ARG A 512 15.33 4.72 -1.62
N ILE A 513 14.50 5.62 -2.16
CA ILE A 513 13.05 5.49 -2.10
C ILE A 513 12.53 4.93 -3.43
N PRO A 514 12.26 3.61 -3.52
CA PRO A 514 11.87 2.96 -4.77
C PRO A 514 10.52 3.47 -5.30
N HIS A 515 9.66 4.00 -4.42
CA HIS A 515 8.36 4.55 -4.77
C HIS A 515 8.45 5.72 -5.75
N PHE A 516 9.54 6.49 -5.78
CA PHE A 516 9.70 7.60 -6.72
C PHE A 516 9.81 7.17 -8.19
N TYR A 517 10.07 5.88 -8.43
CA TYR A 517 9.98 5.30 -9.78
C TYR A 517 8.55 4.86 -10.16
N ARG A 518 7.56 5.06 -9.27
CA ARG A 518 6.12 4.90 -9.52
C ARG A 518 5.43 6.26 -9.31
N PRO A 519 5.36 7.11 -10.34
CA PRO A 519 4.97 8.51 -10.19
C PRO A 519 3.63 8.73 -9.48
N PHE A 520 3.61 9.62 -8.50
CA PHE A 520 2.44 10.08 -7.76
C PHE A 520 1.64 8.95 -7.08
N TYR A 521 2.37 8.01 -6.51
CA TYR A 521 1.77 6.92 -5.73
C TYR A 521 1.70 7.23 -4.23
N VAL A 522 2.76 7.83 -3.66
CA VAL A 522 2.95 7.89 -2.20
C VAL A 522 1.92 8.75 -1.46
N TYR A 523 1.29 9.72 -2.12
CA TYR A 523 0.24 10.54 -1.49
C TYR A 523 -0.97 9.71 -1.04
N LYS A 524 -1.22 8.57 -1.69
CA LYS A 524 -2.32 7.64 -1.37
C LYS A 524 -2.20 7.05 0.03
N TYR A 525 -0.99 6.88 0.55
CA TYR A 525 -0.78 6.47 1.93
C TYR A 525 -1.36 7.49 2.91
N ALA A 526 -1.04 8.77 2.71
CA ALA A 526 -1.48 9.83 3.59
C ALA A 526 -3.00 10.11 3.49
N THR A 527 -3.56 10.08 2.28
CA THR A 527 -5.02 10.22 2.07
C THR A 527 -5.77 9.03 2.63
N GLY A 528 -5.30 7.81 2.40
CA GLY A 528 -5.90 6.58 2.91
C GLY A 528 -5.90 6.53 4.43
N TYR A 529 -4.75 6.81 5.07
CA TYR A 529 -4.64 6.87 6.53
C TYR A 529 -5.54 7.94 7.14
N SER A 530 -5.54 9.16 6.58
CA SER A 530 -6.40 10.25 7.05
C SER A 530 -7.88 9.90 6.94
N THR A 531 -8.28 9.25 5.85
CA THR A 531 -9.63 8.72 5.65
C THR A 531 -10.00 7.70 6.71
N ALA A 532 -9.12 6.74 6.98
CA ALA A 532 -9.36 5.69 7.96
C ALA A 532 -9.50 6.25 9.40
N VAL A 533 -8.68 7.24 9.76
CA VAL A 533 -8.81 7.95 11.04
C VAL A 533 -10.17 8.65 11.14
N ALA A 534 -10.59 9.39 10.10
CA ALA A 534 -11.88 10.07 10.09
C ALA A 534 -13.06 9.09 10.19
N LEU A 535 -12.98 7.94 9.50
CA LEU A 535 -14.01 6.91 9.55
C LEU A 535 -14.07 6.23 10.92
N SER A 536 -12.92 5.82 11.49
CA SER A 536 -12.86 5.16 12.79
C SER A 536 -13.35 6.08 13.92
N GLU A 537 -12.96 7.36 13.95
CA GLU A 537 -13.51 8.35 14.89
C GLU A 537 -15.04 8.54 14.69
N GLY A 538 -15.48 8.60 13.43
CA GLY A 538 -16.90 8.69 13.09
C GLY A 538 -17.71 7.50 13.62
N ILE A 539 -17.18 6.28 13.45
CA ILE A 539 -17.77 5.02 13.94
C ILE A 539 -17.87 5.04 15.48
N LEU A 540 -16.78 5.35 16.16
CA LEU A 540 -16.74 5.36 17.63
C LEU A 540 -17.63 6.45 18.24
N LYS A 541 -17.76 7.60 17.58
CA LYS A 541 -18.53 8.75 18.07
C LYS A 541 -20.02 8.66 17.75
N ASN A 542 -20.36 8.24 16.53
CA ASN A 542 -21.73 8.33 16.00
C ASN A 542 -22.46 6.97 15.99
N GLY A 543 -21.73 5.85 16.20
CA GLY A 543 -22.30 4.50 16.26
C GLY A 543 -22.94 4.05 14.95
N GLU A 544 -24.10 3.38 15.07
CA GLU A 544 -24.79 2.68 13.97
C GLU A 544 -24.94 3.47 12.65
N PRO A 545 -25.29 4.77 12.62
CA PRO A 545 -25.40 5.51 11.36
C PRO A 545 -24.07 5.62 10.59
N ALA A 546 -22.94 5.74 11.31
CA ALA A 546 -21.63 5.79 10.69
C ALA A 546 -21.16 4.38 10.23
N VAL A 547 -21.42 3.37 11.06
CA VAL A 547 -21.16 1.96 10.71
C VAL A 547 -21.89 1.58 9.43
N LYS A 548 -23.17 1.92 9.31
CA LYS A 548 -23.96 1.61 8.10
C LYS A 548 -23.31 2.19 6.85
N LYS A 549 -22.91 3.46 6.85
CA LYS A 549 -22.24 4.10 5.71
C LYS A 549 -20.90 3.46 5.39
N TYR A 550 -20.14 3.07 6.42
CA TYR A 550 -18.87 2.37 6.25
C TYR A 550 -19.06 0.98 5.62
N LEU A 551 -20.04 0.20 6.08
CA LEU A 551 -20.34 -1.09 5.48
C LEU A 551 -20.85 -0.93 4.04
N GLU A 552 -21.72 0.04 3.77
CA GLU A 552 -22.15 0.36 2.40
C GLU A 552 -20.93 0.66 1.48
N PHE A 553 -19.94 1.40 1.97
CA PHE A 553 -18.68 1.62 1.25
C PHE A 553 -17.95 0.30 0.96
N LEU A 554 -17.81 -0.61 1.93
CA LEU A 554 -17.16 -1.91 1.71
C LEU A 554 -17.89 -2.77 0.67
N HIS A 555 -19.20 -2.58 0.51
CA HIS A 555 -20.03 -3.26 -0.50
C HIS A 555 -19.90 -2.68 -1.91
N MET A 556 -19.33 -1.49 -2.08
CA MET A 556 -19.27 -0.81 -3.39
C MET A 556 -18.24 -1.44 -4.34
N GLY A 557 -17.16 -2.01 -3.81
CA GLY A 557 -16.06 -2.53 -4.64
C GLY A 557 -15.52 -1.46 -5.57
N GLY A 558 -15.46 -1.73 -6.87
CA GLY A 558 -15.08 -0.79 -7.93
C GLY A 558 -16.25 -0.34 -8.79
N SER A 559 -17.46 -0.25 -8.23
CA SER A 559 -18.67 0.15 -8.97
C SER A 559 -18.83 1.66 -9.15
N ALA A 560 -17.93 2.45 -8.53
CA ALA A 560 -17.86 3.91 -8.65
C ALA A 560 -16.40 4.38 -8.59
N TYR A 561 -16.17 5.67 -8.82
CA TYR A 561 -14.84 6.25 -8.61
C TYR A 561 -14.52 6.35 -7.10
N PRO A 562 -13.25 6.16 -6.70
CA PRO A 562 -12.86 6.06 -5.29
C PRO A 562 -13.27 7.28 -4.44
N LEU A 563 -13.28 8.49 -5.00
CA LEU A 563 -13.74 9.67 -4.27
C LEU A 563 -15.25 9.66 -4.03
N ASP A 564 -16.04 9.06 -4.93
CA ASP A 564 -17.49 8.95 -4.76
C ASP A 564 -17.82 7.88 -3.72
N GLU A 565 -17.07 6.77 -3.70
CA GLU A 565 -17.15 5.74 -2.67
C GLU A 565 -16.86 6.33 -1.28
N LEU A 566 -15.78 7.11 -1.15
CA LEU A 566 -15.42 7.77 0.10
C LEU A 566 -16.45 8.83 0.54
N ARG A 567 -17.03 9.61 -0.40
CA ARG A 567 -18.12 10.53 -0.10
C ARG A 567 -19.35 9.81 0.43
N HIS A 568 -19.66 8.63 -0.11
CA HIS A 568 -20.72 7.78 0.40
C HIS A 568 -20.46 7.39 1.86
N ALA A 569 -19.22 7.00 2.18
CA ALA A 569 -18.78 6.74 3.56
C ALA A 569 -18.78 7.99 4.47
N GLY A 570 -18.91 9.18 3.90
CA GLY A 570 -18.94 10.47 4.63
C GLY A 570 -17.62 11.22 4.64
N VAL A 571 -16.65 10.85 3.79
CA VAL A 571 -15.33 11.48 3.70
C VAL A 571 -15.14 12.11 2.31
N ASP A 572 -14.94 13.41 2.24
CA ASP A 572 -14.68 14.14 1.00
C ASP A 572 -13.26 14.70 0.97
N LEU A 573 -12.35 13.99 0.30
CA LEU A 573 -10.95 14.36 0.14
C LEU A 573 -10.72 15.54 -0.83
N THR A 574 -11.75 16.01 -1.55
CA THR A 574 -11.66 17.26 -2.32
C THR A 574 -11.63 18.50 -1.41
N THR A 575 -11.89 18.32 -0.13
CA THR A 575 -11.76 19.32 0.92
C THR A 575 -10.61 18.99 1.87
N PRO A 576 -10.04 19.97 2.60
CA PRO A 576 -9.00 19.70 3.59
C PRO A 576 -9.51 18.99 4.86
N ALA A 577 -10.84 18.97 5.10
CA ALA A 577 -11.44 18.58 6.36
C ALA A 577 -11.05 17.16 6.86
N PRO A 578 -10.98 16.10 6.03
CA PRO A 578 -10.59 14.79 6.51
C PRO A 578 -9.14 14.73 7.01
N VAL A 579 -8.24 15.42 6.31
CA VAL A 579 -6.81 15.49 6.68
C VAL A 579 -6.64 16.38 7.92
N ASP A 580 -7.34 17.51 8.00
CA ASP A 580 -7.37 18.36 9.21
C ASP A 580 -7.84 17.56 10.43
N ALA A 581 -8.94 16.82 10.33
CA ALA A 581 -9.48 16.02 11.43
C ALA A 581 -8.48 14.93 11.90
N ALA A 582 -7.81 14.26 10.97
CA ALA A 582 -6.78 13.27 11.28
C ALA A 582 -5.59 13.90 12.00
N LEU A 583 -5.12 15.07 11.57
CA LEU A 583 -3.99 15.76 12.19
C LEU A 583 -4.36 16.44 13.53
N ASP A 584 -5.60 16.88 13.70
CA ASP A 584 -6.13 17.28 15.02
C ASP A 584 -6.13 16.09 16.01
N LYS A 585 -6.39 14.87 15.52
CA LYS A 585 -6.26 13.65 16.33
C LYS A 585 -4.80 13.42 16.74
N PHE A 586 -3.84 13.59 15.83
CA PHE A 586 -2.43 13.53 16.15
C PHE A 586 -2.06 14.50 17.29
N GLY A 587 -2.55 15.75 17.23
CA GLY A 587 -2.36 16.74 18.31
C GLY A 587 -2.89 16.27 19.65
N ARG A 588 -4.11 15.70 19.69
CA ARG A 588 -4.71 15.16 20.93
C ARG A 588 -3.91 13.98 21.51
N ILE A 589 -3.45 13.06 20.65
CA ILE A 589 -2.60 11.92 21.06
C ILE A 589 -1.28 12.45 21.64
N LEU A 590 -0.71 13.47 21.02
CA LEU A 590 0.53 14.10 21.48
C LEU A 590 0.35 14.76 22.87
N ASP A 591 -0.75 15.47 23.11
CA ASP A 591 -1.06 16.05 24.42
C ASP A 591 -1.11 14.97 25.52
N GLU A 592 -1.72 13.81 25.23
CA GLU A 592 -1.75 12.67 26.16
C GLU A 592 -0.37 12.07 26.37
N ALA A 593 0.44 11.94 25.32
CA ALA A 593 1.81 11.42 25.43
C ALA A 593 2.70 12.35 26.28
N GLU A 594 2.61 13.66 26.09
CA GLU A 594 3.31 14.65 26.91
C GLU A 594 2.90 14.55 28.39
N ALA A 595 1.59 14.34 28.68
CA ALA A 595 1.10 14.14 30.04
C ALA A 595 1.65 12.84 30.68
N CYS A 596 1.71 11.72 29.94
CA CYS A 596 2.31 10.47 30.41
C CYS A 596 3.80 10.65 30.72
N VAL A 597 4.56 11.35 29.88
CA VAL A 597 5.97 11.66 30.13
C VAL A 597 6.15 12.47 31.38
N ALA A 598 5.34 13.53 31.61
CA ALA A 598 5.40 14.34 32.81
C ALA A 598 5.12 13.51 34.09
N GLN A 599 4.19 12.56 34.05
CA GLN A 599 3.91 11.65 35.17
C GLN A 599 5.10 10.72 35.45
N LEU A 600 5.73 10.15 34.41
CA LEU A 600 6.90 9.28 34.55
C LEU A 600 8.13 10.02 35.09
N GLU A 601 8.31 11.28 34.74
CA GLU A 601 9.38 12.14 35.28
C GLU A 601 9.15 12.52 36.75
N ALA A 602 7.90 12.82 37.13
CA ALA A 602 7.55 13.14 38.51
C ALA A 602 7.66 11.93 39.46
N ALA A 603 7.64 10.69 38.92
CA ALA A 603 7.78 9.44 39.69
C ALA A 603 9.25 9.01 39.88
N LYS A 604 10.21 9.64 39.17
CA LYS A 604 11.66 9.42 39.33
C LYS A 604 12.23 10.28 40.47
#